data_d62152cd17002b0cd01bc01576d7eeff
#
_entry.id   d62152cd17002b0cd01bc01576d7eeff
#
_cell.length_a   1.000
_cell.length_b   1.000
_cell.length_c   1.000
_cell.angle_alpha   90.00
_cell.angle_beta   90.00
_cell.angle_gamma   90.00
#
_symmetry.space_group_name_H-M   'P 1'
#
loop_
_entity.id
_entity.type
_entity.pdbx_description
1 polymer ?
#
loop_
_entity_poly.entity_id
_entity_poly.type
_entity_poly.pdbx_seq_one_letter_code
_entity_poly.pdbx_strand_id
1 'polypeptide(L)'
;MKITAMSTMCGDIFMHTGEIRPGGECLNFAAVACEYPGIDVHLLGAIGDDACGKTVLESIQNKRIGKDCIHVIPGGVTACNKTYLTEDGDRYYKPDSWNGGVYETYQLTEQDVAQIVSSDAVFLNFGCANFDDVLALRKEHGFTLAVDFDVERDFAKLEALLPWIDYFFISGEESLLPVLKGWSERYDGIFNATLAEKGSVTYLRGQEYRVPAAPVSEIVDTTGCGDSYHAGFMCEYARSGDVIAAMNEGSRAASRTLSHLGGFLY
;
A
#
# COMPACT_ATOMS: atom_id res chain seq x y z
N MET A 1 8.65 -4.43 15.36
CA MET A 1 9.07 -3.77 14.12
C MET A 1 8.27 -2.50 13.95
N LYS A 2 8.95 -1.36 13.79
CA LYS A 2 8.32 -0.06 13.53
C LYS A 2 8.22 0.17 12.01
N ILE A 3 7.02 0.39 11.49
CA ILE A 3 6.77 0.63 10.07
C ILE A 3 6.18 2.02 9.89
N THR A 4 6.75 2.82 8.99
CA THR A 4 6.08 4.03 8.48
C THR A 4 5.43 3.71 7.14
N ALA A 5 4.11 3.85 7.07
CA ALA A 5 3.34 3.75 5.84
C ALA A 5 3.02 5.16 5.34
N MET A 6 3.48 5.47 4.14
CA MET A 6 3.27 6.78 3.54
C MET A 6 2.89 6.65 2.07
N SER A 7 1.89 7.32 1.67
CA SER A 7 1.34 7.48 0.33
C SER A 7 0.01 8.22 0.46
N THR A 8 -0.98 7.79 -0.30
CA THR A 8 -2.29 8.42 -0.31
C THR A 8 -3.14 8.01 0.89
N MET A 9 -3.66 9.00 1.60
CA MET A 9 -4.84 8.91 2.47
C MET A 9 -5.95 9.71 1.80
N CYS A 10 -7.03 9.08 1.38
CA CYS A 10 -8.07 9.72 0.57
C CYS A 10 -9.49 9.37 1.00
N GLY A 11 -10.43 10.10 0.41
CA GLY A 11 -11.85 9.75 0.48
C GLY A 11 -12.35 9.19 -0.86
N ASP A 12 -12.95 8.01 -0.85
CA ASP A 12 -13.71 7.48 -1.99
C ASP A 12 -15.14 8.02 -1.95
N ILE A 13 -15.47 8.91 -2.87
CA ILE A 13 -16.77 9.58 -2.92
C ILE A 13 -17.69 8.82 -3.88
N PHE A 14 -18.69 8.12 -3.36
CA PHE A 14 -19.68 7.41 -4.15
C PHE A 14 -20.69 8.38 -4.75
N MET A 15 -20.58 8.66 -6.05
CA MET A 15 -21.32 9.72 -6.73
C MET A 15 -22.84 9.53 -6.77
N HIS A 16 -23.34 8.31 -6.59
CA HIS A 16 -24.78 8.01 -6.57
C HIS A 16 -25.44 8.24 -5.21
N THR A 17 -24.67 8.19 -4.10
CA THR A 17 -25.18 8.40 -2.74
C THR A 17 -24.61 9.64 -2.06
N GLY A 18 -23.45 10.12 -2.50
CA GLY A 18 -22.65 11.12 -1.80
C GLY A 18 -21.91 10.55 -0.57
N GLU A 19 -21.95 9.24 -0.34
CA GLU A 19 -21.20 8.59 0.74
C GLU A 19 -19.70 8.75 0.52
N ILE A 20 -18.97 9.06 1.58
CA ILE A 20 -17.51 9.12 1.59
C ILE A 20 -16.99 7.95 2.42
N ARG A 21 -16.12 7.15 1.84
CA ARG A 21 -15.42 6.07 2.53
C ARG A 21 -13.92 6.36 2.59
N PRO A 22 -13.23 5.93 3.68
CA PRO A 22 -11.78 6.07 3.75
C PRO A 22 -11.12 5.13 2.74
N GLY A 23 -10.06 5.62 2.10
CA GLY A 23 -9.28 4.88 1.12
C GLY A 23 -7.84 5.40 1.05
N GLY A 24 -7.07 4.84 0.15
CA GLY A 24 -5.68 5.14 -0.07
C GLY A 24 -4.74 4.04 0.41
N GLU A 25 -3.69 3.79 -0.35
CA GLU A 25 -2.83 2.61 -0.22
C GLU A 25 -2.18 2.52 1.16
N CYS A 26 -1.58 3.60 1.65
CA CYS A 26 -0.93 3.57 2.96
C CYS A 26 -1.94 3.47 4.11
N LEU A 27 -3.14 4.04 3.96
CA LEU A 27 -4.20 3.95 4.96
C LEU A 27 -4.70 2.51 5.07
N ASN A 28 -4.96 1.85 3.93
CA ASN A 28 -5.40 0.45 3.88
C ASN A 28 -4.32 -0.46 4.46
N PHE A 29 -3.07 -0.30 4.02
CA PHE A 29 -1.93 -1.03 4.55
C PHE A 29 -1.82 -0.91 6.08
N ALA A 30 -1.81 0.33 6.60
CA ALA A 30 -1.64 0.58 8.03
C ALA A 30 -2.81 0.04 8.85
N ALA A 31 -4.04 0.13 8.33
CA ALA A 31 -5.23 -0.38 8.98
C ALA A 31 -5.21 -1.90 9.19
N VAL A 32 -4.56 -2.63 8.27
CA VAL A 32 -4.34 -4.08 8.37
C VAL A 32 -3.10 -4.39 9.19
N ALA A 33 -1.97 -3.71 8.94
CA ALA A 33 -0.71 -3.95 9.63
C ALA A 33 -0.81 -3.75 11.16
N CYS A 34 -1.62 -2.80 11.62
CA CYS A 34 -1.80 -2.55 13.05
C CYS A 34 -2.45 -3.71 13.82
N GLU A 35 -3.05 -4.67 13.12
CA GLU A 35 -3.68 -5.85 13.75
C GLU A 35 -2.65 -6.93 14.11
N TYR A 36 -1.45 -6.88 13.53
CA TYR A 36 -0.41 -7.88 13.78
C TYR A 36 0.36 -7.61 15.09
N PRO A 37 0.56 -8.64 15.92
CA PRO A 37 1.35 -8.51 17.15
C PRO A 37 2.81 -8.12 16.86
N GLY A 38 3.34 -7.17 17.64
CA GLY A 38 4.73 -6.74 17.50
C GLY A 38 4.98 -5.73 16.35
N ILE A 39 3.93 -5.34 15.62
CA ILE A 39 3.99 -4.27 14.63
C ILE A 39 3.55 -2.95 15.26
N ASP A 40 4.39 -1.93 15.10
CA ASP A 40 4.16 -0.54 15.47
C ASP A 40 4.10 0.28 14.18
N VAL A 41 2.90 0.48 13.64
CA VAL A 41 2.71 1.15 12.36
C VAL A 41 2.31 2.61 12.55
N HIS A 42 2.95 3.50 11.79
CA HIS A 42 2.72 4.93 11.77
C HIS A 42 2.30 5.37 10.36
N LEU A 43 1.28 6.23 10.29
CA LEU A 43 0.91 6.90 9.04
C LEU A 43 1.65 8.22 8.92
N LEU A 44 2.11 8.53 7.71
CA LEU A 44 2.75 9.78 7.36
C LEU A 44 2.15 10.34 6.08
N GLY A 45 1.77 11.61 6.09
CA GLY A 45 1.26 12.33 4.94
C GLY A 45 0.37 13.50 5.31
N ALA A 46 -0.29 14.10 4.30
CA ALA A 46 -1.15 15.25 4.48
C ALA A 46 -2.58 15.00 4.00
N ILE A 47 -3.51 15.56 4.75
CA ILE A 47 -4.95 15.64 4.44
C ILE A 47 -5.45 17.06 4.65
N GLY A 48 -6.58 17.41 4.04
CA GLY A 48 -7.28 18.66 4.32
C GLY A 48 -8.15 18.57 5.58
N ASP A 49 -8.71 19.70 6.00
CA ASP A 49 -9.71 19.79 7.07
C ASP A 49 -11.16 19.65 6.56
N ASP A 50 -11.30 19.03 5.37
CA ASP A 50 -12.58 18.80 4.70
C ASP A 50 -13.28 17.49 5.14
N ALA A 51 -14.42 17.17 4.51
CA ALA A 51 -15.19 15.97 4.84
C ALA A 51 -14.41 14.67 4.60
N CYS A 52 -13.57 14.59 3.55
CA CYS A 52 -12.73 13.44 3.28
C CYS A 52 -11.66 13.23 4.36
N GLY A 53 -10.98 14.33 4.76
CA GLY A 53 -9.98 14.27 5.83
C GLY A 53 -10.58 13.86 7.18
N LYS A 54 -11.78 14.36 7.49
CA LYS A 54 -12.52 13.93 8.68
C LYS A 54 -12.84 12.45 8.64
N THR A 55 -13.33 11.92 7.51
CA THR A 55 -13.63 10.49 7.32
C THR A 55 -12.36 9.64 7.51
N VAL A 56 -11.22 10.06 6.96
CA VAL A 56 -9.93 9.38 7.16
C VAL A 56 -9.59 9.29 8.65
N LEU A 57 -9.61 10.41 9.38
CA LEU A 57 -9.24 10.44 10.80
C LEU A 57 -10.19 9.61 11.68
N GLU A 58 -11.50 9.69 11.42
CA GLU A 58 -12.53 8.93 12.14
C GLU A 58 -12.33 7.42 11.93
N SER A 59 -11.98 6.98 10.72
CA SER A 59 -11.80 5.56 10.39
C SER A 59 -10.67 4.88 11.15
N ILE A 60 -9.66 5.64 11.56
CA ILE A 60 -8.50 5.13 12.31
C ILE A 60 -8.49 5.56 13.77
N GLN A 61 -9.55 6.21 14.27
CA GLN A 61 -9.60 6.75 15.62
C GLN A 61 -9.28 5.70 16.68
N ASN A 62 -9.83 4.51 16.54
CA ASN A 62 -9.70 3.40 17.49
C ASN A 62 -8.63 2.36 17.11
N LYS A 63 -7.90 2.59 16.00
CA LYS A 63 -6.83 1.67 15.55
C LYS A 63 -5.50 2.02 16.21
N ARG A 64 -4.68 0.99 16.45
CA ARG A 64 -3.32 1.12 17.01
C ARG A 64 -2.33 1.61 15.93
N ILE A 65 -2.56 2.82 15.44
CA ILE A 65 -1.77 3.46 14.40
C ILE A 65 -1.20 4.75 14.97
N GLY A 66 0.10 4.98 14.83
CA GLY A 66 0.74 6.26 15.11
C GLY A 66 0.27 7.33 14.11
N LYS A 67 -0.19 8.47 14.63
CA LYS A 67 -0.87 9.53 13.85
C LYS A 67 -0.12 10.86 13.89
N ASP A 68 1.02 10.90 14.57
CA ASP A 68 1.75 12.16 14.86
C ASP A 68 2.31 12.83 13.59
N CYS A 69 2.46 12.08 12.50
CA CYS A 69 2.88 12.56 11.18
C CYS A 69 1.73 12.63 10.16
N ILE A 70 0.47 12.65 10.62
CA ILE A 70 -0.67 13.01 9.78
C ILE A 70 -0.89 14.52 9.89
N HIS A 71 -0.58 15.25 8.83
CA HIS A 71 -0.69 16.71 8.81
C HIS A 71 -2.04 17.14 8.26
N VAL A 72 -2.86 17.79 9.10
CA VAL A 72 -4.14 18.38 8.67
C VAL A 72 -3.89 19.80 8.20
N ILE A 73 -4.04 20.06 6.90
CA ILE A 73 -3.77 21.37 6.29
C ILE A 73 -5.05 22.21 6.32
N PRO A 74 -5.06 23.33 7.07
CA PRO A 74 -6.24 24.21 7.16
C PRO A 74 -6.64 24.77 5.78
N GLY A 75 -7.92 24.66 5.44
CA GLY A 75 -8.46 25.07 4.13
C GLY A 75 -7.99 24.20 2.97
N GLY A 76 -7.26 23.13 3.24
CA GLY A 76 -6.79 22.18 2.24
C GLY A 76 -7.89 21.21 1.79
N VAL A 77 -7.71 20.62 0.63
CA VAL A 77 -8.56 19.56 0.09
C VAL A 77 -7.84 18.22 0.25
N THR A 78 -8.48 17.27 0.89
CA THR A 78 -7.95 15.89 1.00
C THR A 78 -7.99 15.21 -0.36
N ALA A 79 -7.00 14.38 -0.66
CA ALA A 79 -7.06 13.52 -1.83
C ALA A 79 -8.40 12.76 -1.89
N CYS A 80 -9.01 12.68 -3.05
CA CYS A 80 -10.26 11.97 -3.21
C CYS A 80 -10.40 11.34 -4.59
N ASN A 81 -11.19 10.26 -4.64
CA ASN A 81 -11.55 9.59 -5.88
C ASN A 81 -13.08 9.56 -6.02
N LYS A 82 -13.60 10.04 -7.15
CA LYS A 82 -15.03 9.97 -7.47
C LYS A 82 -15.34 8.59 -8.01
N THR A 83 -16.01 7.78 -7.22
CA THR A 83 -16.40 6.41 -7.55
C THR A 83 -17.80 6.39 -8.16
N TYR A 84 -17.91 5.84 -9.36
CA TYR A 84 -19.15 5.59 -10.07
C TYR A 84 -19.46 4.09 -10.06
N LEU A 85 -20.73 3.73 -10.16
CA LEU A 85 -21.16 2.34 -10.31
C LEU A 85 -21.83 2.16 -11.66
N THR A 86 -21.59 1.01 -12.29
CA THR A 86 -22.37 0.51 -13.43
C THR A 86 -23.76 0.06 -12.97
N GLU A 87 -24.66 -0.28 -13.90
CA GLU A 87 -25.97 -0.87 -13.58
C GLU A 87 -25.85 -2.21 -12.84
N ASP A 88 -24.76 -2.96 -13.09
CA ASP A 88 -24.46 -4.25 -12.45
C ASP A 88 -23.72 -4.08 -11.10
N GLY A 89 -23.42 -2.83 -10.69
CA GLY A 89 -22.76 -2.52 -9.42
C GLY A 89 -21.23 -2.49 -9.47
N ASP A 90 -20.61 -2.69 -10.62
CA ASP A 90 -19.17 -2.58 -10.79
C ASP A 90 -18.70 -1.14 -10.70
N ARG A 91 -17.52 -0.95 -10.09
CA ARG A 91 -16.91 0.38 -9.97
C ARG A 91 -16.22 0.79 -11.27
N TYR A 92 -16.35 2.06 -11.62
CA TYR A 92 -15.55 2.66 -12.67
C TYR A 92 -15.17 4.10 -12.34
N TYR A 93 -14.11 4.57 -12.97
CA TYR A 93 -13.56 5.90 -12.78
C TYR A 93 -13.57 6.65 -14.10
N LYS A 94 -13.97 7.92 -14.06
CA LYS A 94 -13.85 8.84 -15.19
C LYS A 94 -12.46 9.48 -15.19
N PRO A 95 -12.02 10.06 -16.32
CA PRO A 95 -10.70 10.71 -16.38
C PRO A 95 -10.45 11.82 -15.35
N ASP A 96 -11.52 12.46 -14.84
CA ASP A 96 -11.49 13.52 -13.83
C ASP A 96 -11.92 13.04 -12.43
N SER A 97 -11.89 11.74 -12.17
CA SER A 97 -12.30 11.18 -10.88
C SER A 97 -11.30 11.45 -9.78
N TRP A 98 -10.02 11.46 -10.08
CA TRP A 98 -8.96 11.70 -9.11
C TRP A 98 -8.73 13.19 -8.85
N ASN A 99 -8.58 13.54 -7.59
CA ASN A 99 -8.08 14.82 -7.12
C ASN A 99 -7.09 14.54 -5.99
N GLY A 100 -5.81 14.81 -6.21
CA GLY A 100 -4.75 14.53 -5.23
C GLY A 100 -4.71 15.53 -4.07
N GLY A 101 -5.34 16.69 -4.21
CA GLY A 101 -5.44 17.66 -3.13
C GLY A 101 -4.08 18.05 -2.54
N VAL A 102 -4.05 18.21 -1.22
CA VAL A 102 -2.81 18.58 -0.50
C VAL A 102 -1.73 17.51 -0.55
N TYR A 103 -2.10 16.25 -0.80
CA TYR A 103 -1.15 15.15 -0.91
C TYR A 103 -0.12 15.35 -2.02
N GLU A 104 -0.54 15.84 -3.20
CA GLU A 104 0.36 16.02 -4.35
C GLU A 104 1.40 17.12 -4.15
N THR A 105 1.16 18.05 -3.25
CA THR A 105 2.03 19.21 -3.02
C THR A 105 2.69 19.21 -1.65
N TYR A 106 2.40 18.18 -0.85
CA TYR A 106 2.97 18.04 0.49
C TYR A 106 4.47 17.80 0.42
N GLN A 107 5.23 18.49 1.25
CA GLN A 107 6.67 18.32 1.41
C GLN A 107 6.97 17.80 2.81
N LEU A 108 7.94 16.88 2.92
CA LEU A 108 8.35 16.31 4.19
C LEU A 108 8.89 17.37 5.14
N THR A 109 8.38 17.35 6.37
CA THR A 109 8.91 18.16 7.47
C THR A 109 10.11 17.47 8.12
N GLU A 110 10.84 18.17 8.99
CA GLU A 110 11.91 17.58 9.81
C GLU A 110 11.38 16.44 10.69
N GLN A 111 10.15 16.55 11.19
CA GLN A 111 9.50 15.50 11.97
C GLN A 111 9.25 14.24 11.14
N ASP A 112 8.82 14.40 9.89
CA ASP A 112 8.59 13.29 8.97
C ASP A 112 9.89 12.57 8.62
N VAL A 113 10.94 13.33 8.33
CA VAL A 113 12.27 12.78 8.08
C VAL A 113 12.75 11.98 9.30
N ALA A 114 12.60 12.52 10.51
CA ALA A 114 12.94 11.81 11.74
C ALA A 114 12.12 10.52 11.94
N GLN A 115 10.82 10.56 11.61
CA GLN A 115 9.94 9.38 11.66
C GLN A 115 10.39 8.31 10.66
N ILE A 116 10.65 8.68 9.39
CA ILE A 116 11.14 7.79 8.34
C ILE A 116 12.46 7.12 8.77
N VAL A 117 13.44 7.91 9.15
CA VAL A 117 14.80 7.45 9.50
C VAL A 117 14.80 6.56 10.74
N SER A 118 13.89 6.79 11.70
CA SER A 118 13.77 5.97 12.91
C SER A 118 12.96 4.69 12.74
N SER A 119 12.41 4.44 11.55
CA SER A 119 11.62 3.24 11.26
C SER A 119 12.51 2.07 10.85
N ASP A 120 12.10 0.85 11.23
CA ASP A 120 12.72 -0.38 10.74
C ASP A 120 12.41 -0.59 9.24
N ALA A 121 11.19 -0.20 8.82
CA ALA A 121 10.76 -0.25 7.43
C ALA A 121 9.86 0.92 7.04
N VAL A 122 9.92 1.29 5.77
CA VAL A 122 9.01 2.26 5.13
C VAL A 122 8.27 1.55 4.00
N PHE A 123 6.95 1.69 3.99
CA PHE A 123 6.07 1.22 2.90
C PHE A 123 5.47 2.42 2.17
N LEU A 124 5.56 2.43 0.86
CA LEU A 124 4.90 3.42 0.00
C LEU A 124 4.62 2.84 -1.38
N ASN A 125 3.73 3.51 -2.14
CA ASN A 125 3.58 3.19 -3.55
C ASN A 125 4.54 4.03 -4.42
N PHE A 126 4.79 3.55 -5.64
CA PHE A 126 5.69 4.22 -6.59
C PHE A 126 5.18 5.58 -7.04
N GLY A 127 3.84 5.80 -7.05
CA GLY A 127 3.20 7.08 -7.35
C GLY A 127 3.22 8.09 -6.19
N CYS A 128 3.88 7.78 -5.06
CA CYS A 128 3.96 8.69 -3.93
C CYS A 128 4.66 10.00 -4.30
N ALA A 129 4.04 11.14 -3.95
CA ALA A 129 4.56 12.47 -4.28
C ALA A 129 5.98 12.71 -3.72
N ASN A 130 6.33 12.07 -2.59
CA ASN A 130 7.65 12.19 -1.94
C ASN A 130 8.55 10.96 -2.19
N PHE A 131 8.30 10.19 -3.26
CA PHE A 131 9.05 8.96 -3.53
C PHE A 131 10.57 9.20 -3.63
N ASP A 132 10.98 10.21 -4.37
CA ASP A 132 12.40 10.53 -4.58
C ASP A 132 13.09 10.98 -3.30
N ASP A 133 12.39 11.72 -2.42
CA ASP A 133 12.91 12.14 -1.11
C ASP A 133 13.14 10.93 -0.21
N VAL A 134 12.17 9.99 -0.15
CA VAL A 134 12.30 8.75 0.63
C VAL A 134 13.42 7.88 0.08
N LEU A 135 13.56 7.77 -1.24
CA LEU A 135 14.64 7.04 -1.87
C LEU A 135 16.02 7.65 -1.54
N ALA A 136 16.11 8.98 -1.48
CA ALA A 136 17.34 9.66 -1.03
C ALA A 136 17.66 9.34 0.43
N LEU A 137 16.67 9.40 1.32
CA LEU A 137 16.83 9.02 2.73
C LEU A 137 17.21 7.54 2.89
N ARG A 138 16.64 6.63 2.07
CA ARG A 138 17.01 5.20 2.07
C ARG A 138 18.49 4.99 1.73
N LYS A 139 19.00 5.73 0.75
CA LYS A 139 20.41 5.66 0.35
C LYS A 139 21.36 6.11 1.46
N GLU A 140 20.94 7.07 2.29
CA GLU A 140 21.73 7.62 3.37
C GLU A 140 21.64 6.82 4.68
N HIS A 141 20.43 6.36 5.04
CA HIS A 141 20.15 5.82 6.38
C HIS A 141 19.92 4.32 6.45
N GLY A 142 19.63 3.66 5.33
CA GLY A 142 19.65 2.19 5.25
C GLY A 142 18.45 1.45 5.88
N PHE A 143 17.31 2.09 6.14
CA PHE A 143 16.09 1.40 6.57
C PHE A 143 15.54 0.48 5.47
N THR A 144 14.74 -0.51 5.80
CA THR A 144 14.08 -1.38 4.81
C THR A 144 13.06 -0.60 3.99
N LEU A 145 13.14 -0.67 2.66
CA LEU A 145 12.21 0.01 1.76
C LEU A 145 11.32 -1.00 1.03
N ALA A 146 10.01 -0.90 1.25
CA ALA A 146 8.99 -1.67 0.57
C ALA A 146 8.19 -0.77 -0.36
N VAL A 147 8.11 -1.14 -1.62
CA VAL A 147 7.42 -0.34 -2.64
C VAL A 147 6.40 -1.18 -3.38
N ASP A 148 5.18 -0.65 -3.46
CA ASP A 148 4.16 -1.12 -4.38
C ASP A 148 4.27 -0.36 -5.71
N PHE A 149 4.61 -1.08 -6.76
CA PHE A 149 4.70 -0.56 -8.13
C PHE A 149 3.39 -0.69 -8.90
N ASP A 150 2.34 -1.16 -8.24
CA ASP A 150 1.01 -1.33 -8.83
C ASP A 150 1.08 -2.03 -10.21
N VAL A 151 0.69 -1.34 -11.27
CA VAL A 151 0.70 -1.85 -12.65
C VAL A 151 1.76 -1.17 -13.53
N GLU A 152 2.82 -0.62 -12.93
CA GLU A 152 3.92 0.01 -13.68
C GLU A 152 4.62 -1.00 -14.60
N ARG A 153 4.99 -0.59 -15.81
CA ARG A 153 5.59 -1.45 -16.84
C ARG A 153 6.84 -0.87 -17.50
N ASP A 154 7.31 0.29 -17.08
CA ASP A 154 8.62 0.79 -17.49
C ASP A 154 9.74 0.04 -16.76
N PHE A 155 10.01 -1.19 -17.18
CA PHE A 155 10.98 -2.06 -16.52
C PHE A 155 12.40 -1.49 -16.50
N ALA A 156 12.77 -0.63 -17.46
CA ALA A 156 14.07 0.03 -17.44
C ALA A 156 14.16 1.04 -16.29
N LYS A 157 13.10 1.80 -16.07
CA LYS A 157 12.98 2.73 -14.94
C LYS A 157 12.96 1.98 -13.62
N LEU A 158 12.19 0.90 -13.53
CA LEU A 158 12.09 0.07 -12.32
C LEU A 158 13.43 -0.56 -11.96
N GLU A 159 14.14 -1.12 -12.93
CA GLU A 159 15.42 -1.79 -12.70
C GLU A 159 16.48 -0.86 -12.08
N ALA A 160 16.47 0.42 -12.44
CA ALA A 160 17.38 1.42 -11.89
C ALA A 160 17.17 1.66 -10.37
N LEU A 161 16.00 1.30 -9.82
CA LEU A 161 15.65 1.47 -8.41
C LEU A 161 16.00 0.25 -7.55
N LEU A 162 16.10 -0.95 -8.16
CA LEU A 162 16.20 -2.23 -7.45
C LEU A 162 17.34 -2.33 -6.43
N PRO A 163 18.52 -1.67 -6.61
CA PRO A 163 19.56 -1.70 -5.59
C PRO A 163 19.15 -1.13 -4.21
N TRP A 164 18.01 -0.42 -4.16
CA TRP A 164 17.54 0.28 -2.96
C TRP A 164 16.20 -0.25 -2.43
N ILE A 165 15.57 -1.21 -3.15
CA ILE A 165 14.25 -1.77 -2.81
C ILE A 165 14.43 -3.15 -2.18
N ASP A 166 13.96 -3.31 -0.95
CA ASP A 166 14.03 -4.59 -0.23
C ASP A 166 12.79 -5.47 -0.49
N TYR A 167 11.61 -4.83 -0.62
CA TYR A 167 10.37 -5.51 -1.02
C TYR A 167 9.81 -4.81 -2.26
N PHE A 168 9.82 -5.52 -3.35
CA PHE A 168 9.27 -5.11 -4.63
C PHE A 168 7.92 -5.81 -4.83
N PHE A 169 6.83 -5.07 -4.77
CA PHE A 169 5.49 -5.55 -5.05
C PHE A 169 4.99 -5.01 -6.38
N ILE A 170 4.35 -5.86 -7.18
CA ILE A 170 3.74 -5.49 -8.45
C ILE A 170 2.51 -6.34 -8.72
N SER A 171 1.50 -5.75 -9.37
CA SER A 171 0.28 -6.44 -9.78
C SER A 171 0.28 -6.70 -11.28
N GLY A 172 -0.22 -7.86 -11.72
CA GLY A 172 -0.35 -8.12 -13.15
C GLY A 172 -0.54 -9.57 -13.54
N GLU A 173 0.15 -9.98 -14.58
CA GLU A 173 0.00 -11.28 -15.23
C GLU A 173 1.31 -12.08 -15.21
N GLU A 174 1.22 -13.37 -15.56
CA GLU A 174 2.38 -14.28 -15.61
C GLU A 174 3.48 -13.84 -16.57
N SER A 175 3.17 -12.96 -17.53
CA SER A 175 4.15 -12.36 -18.45
C SER A 175 5.24 -11.54 -17.73
N LEU A 176 4.99 -11.10 -16.48
CA LEU A 176 5.95 -10.39 -15.63
C LEU A 176 7.02 -11.32 -15.04
N LEU A 177 6.69 -12.57 -14.83
CA LEU A 177 7.49 -13.51 -14.03
C LEU A 177 8.92 -13.71 -14.52
N PRO A 178 9.20 -13.81 -15.85
CA PRO A 178 10.57 -13.93 -16.33
C PRO A 178 11.46 -12.73 -15.97
N VAL A 179 10.89 -11.52 -15.98
CA VAL A 179 11.61 -10.29 -15.60
C VAL A 179 11.94 -10.30 -14.12
N LEU A 180 10.94 -10.57 -13.26
CA LEU A 180 11.14 -10.62 -11.80
C LEU A 180 12.13 -11.70 -11.40
N LYS A 181 12.09 -12.87 -12.05
CA LYS A 181 13.08 -13.93 -11.84
C LYS A 181 14.49 -13.44 -12.17
N GLY A 182 14.69 -12.85 -13.36
CA GLY A 182 15.98 -12.33 -13.78
C GLY A 182 16.50 -11.22 -12.86
N TRP A 183 15.62 -10.40 -12.28
CA TRP A 183 16.00 -9.41 -11.27
C TRP A 183 16.42 -10.08 -9.96
N SER A 184 15.66 -11.04 -9.46
CA SER A 184 15.98 -11.73 -8.20
C SER A 184 17.28 -12.55 -8.23
N GLU A 185 17.82 -12.85 -9.42
CA GLU A 185 19.13 -13.50 -9.61
C GLU A 185 20.28 -12.48 -9.51
N ARG A 186 20.00 -11.18 -9.67
CA ARG A 186 21.00 -10.11 -9.76
C ARG A 186 20.95 -9.11 -8.62
N TYR A 187 19.82 -8.97 -7.96
CA TYR A 187 19.58 -8.00 -6.90
C TYR A 187 19.12 -8.68 -5.62
N ASP A 188 19.62 -8.18 -4.49
CA ASP A 188 19.10 -8.57 -3.18
C ASP A 188 17.76 -7.89 -2.93
N GLY A 189 16.71 -8.65 -2.81
CA GLY A 189 15.35 -8.16 -2.58
C GLY A 189 14.33 -9.28 -2.72
N ILE A 190 13.13 -9.03 -2.24
CA ILE A 190 11.97 -9.89 -2.41
C ILE A 190 11.15 -9.32 -3.56
N PHE A 191 10.99 -10.08 -4.63
CA PHE A 191 10.23 -9.67 -5.82
C PHE A 191 8.92 -10.44 -5.86
N ASN A 192 7.82 -9.77 -5.53
CA ASN A 192 6.51 -10.38 -5.47
C ASN A 192 5.59 -9.84 -6.57
N ALA A 193 4.89 -10.76 -7.25
CA ALA A 193 3.80 -10.43 -8.16
C ALA A 193 2.49 -11.00 -7.62
N THR A 194 1.46 -10.15 -7.52
CA THR A 194 0.07 -10.58 -7.30
C THR A 194 -0.61 -10.80 -8.66
N LEU A 195 -1.28 -11.95 -8.81
CA LEU A 195 -1.86 -12.44 -10.06
C LEU A 195 -3.38 -12.63 -9.96
N ALA A 196 -4.05 -11.79 -9.18
CA ALA A 196 -5.49 -11.85 -8.89
C ALA A 196 -5.93 -13.26 -8.42
N GLU A 197 -6.93 -13.86 -9.07
CA GLU A 197 -7.45 -15.19 -8.71
C GLU A 197 -6.43 -16.33 -8.83
N LYS A 198 -5.32 -16.11 -9.55
CA LYS A 198 -4.22 -17.09 -9.67
C LYS A 198 -3.29 -17.08 -8.45
N GLY A 199 -3.48 -16.15 -7.50
CA GLY A 199 -2.67 -16.03 -6.30
C GLY A 199 -1.46 -15.13 -6.47
N SER A 200 -0.29 -15.58 -6.01
CA SER A 200 0.94 -14.78 -6.06
C SER A 200 2.17 -15.61 -6.33
N VAL A 201 3.20 -14.96 -6.85
CA VAL A 201 4.52 -15.52 -7.08
C VAL A 201 5.56 -14.61 -6.47
N THR A 202 6.48 -15.20 -5.71
CA THR A 202 7.61 -14.46 -5.12
C THR A 202 8.91 -15.07 -5.61
N TYR A 203 9.85 -14.23 -5.97
CA TYR A 203 11.24 -14.61 -6.23
C TYR A 203 12.16 -14.04 -5.15
N LEU A 204 13.04 -14.88 -4.63
CA LEU A 204 14.09 -14.51 -3.71
C LEU A 204 15.38 -15.26 -4.08
N ARG A 205 16.43 -14.54 -4.45
CA ARG A 205 17.74 -15.10 -4.88
C ARG A 205 17.60 -16.17 -5.97
N GLY A 206 16.77 -15.87 -6.98
CA GLY A 206 16.49 -16.77 -8.11
C GLY A 206 15.53 -17.91 -7.82
N GLN A 207 15.19 -18.16 -6.56
CA GLN A 207 14.22 -19.19 -6.17
C GLN A 207 12.80 -18.68 -6.35
N GLU A 208 11.94 -19.49 -6.97
CA GLU A 208 10.52 -19.23 -7.17
C GLU A 208 9.68 -19.87 -6.05
N TYR A 209 8.72 -19.09 -5.55
CA TYR A 209 7.68 -19.53 -4.61
C TYR A 209 6.32 -19.19 -5.20
N ARG A 210 5.36 -20.12 -5.14
CA ARG A 210 3.97 -19.89 -5.61
C ARG A 210 2.98 -20.25 -4.54
N VAL A 211 1.97 -19.39 -4.35
CA VAL A 211 0.84 -19.61 -3.45
C VAL A 211 -0.45 -19.25 -4.20
N PRO A 212 -1.46 -20.16 -4.19
CA PRO A 212 -2.77 -19.85 -4.77
C PRO A 212 -3.47 -18.76 -3.97
N ALA A 213 -4.45 -18.10 -4.60
CA ALA A 213 -5.33 -17.19 -3.89
C ALA A 213 -6.08 -17.93 -2.77
N ALA A 214 -6.20 -17.30 -1.60
CA ALA A 214 -7.02 -17.84 -0.53
C ALA A 214 -8.49 -17.85 -0.96
N PRO A 215 -9.25 -18.88 -0.61
CA PRO A 215 -10.66 -18.97 -0.99
C PRO A 215 -11.47 -17.82 -0.38
N VAL A 216 -12.37 -17.26 -1.17
CA VAL A 216 -13.34 -16.24 -0.76
C VAL A 216 -14.73 -16.79 -1.03
N SER A 217 -15.66 -16.67 -0.08
CA SER A 217 -17.03 -17.14 -0.25
C SER A 217 -17.83 -16.24 -1.20
N GLU A 218 -17.57 -14.94 -1.14
CA GLU A 218 -18.20 -13.91 -1.95
C GLU A 218 -17.23 -12.72 -2.07
N ILE A 219 -17.12 -12.16 -3.25
CA ILE A 219 -16.39 -10.92 -3.47
C ILE A 219 -17.38 -9.78 -3.39
N VAL A 220 -17.24 -8.96 -2.33
CA VAL A 220 -18.07 -7.77 -2.10
C VAL A 220 -17.41 -6.54 -2.71
N ASP A 221 -16.10 -6.40 -2.53
CA ASP A 221 -15.33 -5.25 -2.99
C ASP A 221 -13.85 -5.62 -3.12
N THR A 222 -13.20 -5.18 -4.19
CA THR A 222 -11.77 -5.44 -4.44
C THR A 222 -10.85 -4.33 -3.91
N THR A 223 -11.42 -3.23 -3.39
CA THR A 223 -10.65 -2.10 -2.87
C THR A 223 -9.72 -2.53 -1.74
N GLY A 224 -8.45 -2.15 -1.81
CA GLY A 224 -7.47 -2.38 -0.75
C GLY A 224 -7.00 -3.83 -0.59
N CYS A 225 -7.41 -4.77 -1.47
CA CYS A 225 -6.96 -6.16 -1.33
C CYS A 225 -5.45 -6.31 -1.58
N GLY A 226 -4.86 -5.52 -2.50
CA GLY A 226 -3.42 -5.44 -2.72
C GLY A 226 -2.69 -4.92 -1.49
N ASP A 227 -3.16 -3.79 -0.94
CA ASP A 227 -2.59 -3.18 0.26
C ASP A 227 -2.62 -4.13 1.46
N SER A 228 -3.74 -4.86 1.61
CA SER A 228 -3.91 -5.88 2.65
C SER A 228 -2.97 -7.06 2.46
N TYR A 229 -2.77 -7.49 1.20
CA TYR A 229 -1.78 -8.52 0.87
C TYR A 229 -0.37 -8.07 1.28
N HIS A 230 0.04 -6.85 0.92
CA HIS A 230 1.36 -6.31 1.24
C HIS A 230 1.56 -6.20 2.76
N ALA A 231 0.55 -5.75 3.50
CA ALA A 231 0.58 -5.67 4.96
C ALA A 231 0.75 -7.06 5.59
N GLY A 232 -0.07 -8.03 5.20
CA GLY A 232 0.01 -9.41 5.70
C GLY A 232 1.34 -10.05 5.38
N PHE A 233 1.82 -9.89 4.13
CA PHE A 233 3.11 -10.42 3.69
C PHE A 233 4.26 -9.84 4.53
N MET A 234 4.36 -8.51 4.63
CA MET A 234 5.47 -7.86 5.35
C MET A 234 5.48 -8.19 6.84
N CYS A 235 4.30 -8.16 7.49
CA CYS A 235 4.19 -8.46 8.91
C CYS A 235 4.57 -9.91 9.22
N GLU A 236 4.13 -10.86 8.41
CA GLU A 236 4.47 -12.27 8.62
C GLU A 236 5.92 -12.56 8.26
N TYR A 237 6.45 -11.99 7.19
CA TYR A 237 7.85 -12.18 6.84
C TYR A 237 8.79 -11.61 7.90
N ALA A 238 8.47 -10.45 8.45
CA ALA A 238 9.23 -9.86 9.57
C ALA A 238 9.23 -10.77 10.82
N ARG A 239 8.14 -11.51 11.04
CA ARG A 239 8.00 -12.43 12.19
C ARG A 239 8.72 -13.77 11.98
N SER A 240 8.62 -14.35 10.78
CA SER A 240 9.02 -15.74 10.53
C SER A 240 10.28 -15.89 9.66
N GLY A 241 10.57 -14.93 8.79
CA GLY A 241 11.57 -15.05 7.74
C GLY A 241 11.22 -16.08 6.65
N ASP A 242 9.97 -16.59 6.66
CA ASP A 242 9.50 -17.63 5.73
C ASP A 242 8.63 -17.01 4.63
N VAL A 243 9.11 -17.12 3.38
CA VAL A 243 8.44 -16.55 2.19
C VAL A 243 7.06 -17.18 1.98
N ILE A 244 6.93 -18.50 2.13
CA ILE A 244 5.66 -19.21 1.91
C ILE A 244 4.65 -18.82 3.00
N ALA A 245 5.07 -18.72 4.25
CA ALA A 245 4.22 -18.26 5.34
C ALA A 245 3.74 -16.82 5.08
N ALA A 246 4.65 -15.92 4.65
CA ALA A 246 4.33 -14.54 4.32
C ALA A 246 3.33 -14.43 3.15
N MET A 247 3.53 -15.17 2.06
CA MET A 247 2.60 -15.22 0.93
C MET A 247 1.22 -15.74 1.33
N ASN A 248 1.16 -16.78 2.14
CA ASN A 248 -0.11 -17.31 2.65
C ASN A 248 -0.84 -16.29 3.54
N GLU A 249 -0.12 -15.57 4.41
CA GLU A 249 -0.75 -14.55 5.24
C GLU A 249 -1.20 -13.34 4.42
N GLY A 250 -0.39 -12.88 3.44
CA GLY A 250 -0.81 -11.87 2.48
C GLY A 250 -2.11 -12.27 1.76
N SER A 251 -2.16 -13.50 1.24
CA SER A 251 -3.36 -14.02 0.57
C SER A 251 -4.58 -14.07 1.50
N ARG A 252 -4.40 -14.46 2.77
CA ARG A 252 -5.47 -14.45 3.78
C ARG A 252 -5.95 -13.04 4.11
N ALA A 253 -5.03 -12.08 4.24
CA ALA A 253 -5.38 -10.69 4.50
C ALA A 253 -6.20 -10.11 3.33
N ALA A 254 -5.76 -10.31 2.09
CA ALA A 254 -6.51 -9.93 0.89
C ALA A 254 -7.90 -10.57 0.84
N SER A 255 -7.99 -11.87 1.14
CA SER A 255 -9.29 -12.60 1.18
C SER A 255 -10.27 -12.02 2.20
N ARG A 256 -9.79 -11.59 3.38
CA ARG A 256 -10.64 -10.90 4.38
C ARG A 256 -11.15 -9.57 3.84
N THR A 257 -10.31 -8.80 3.18
CA THR A 257 -10.67 -7.49 2.61
C THR A 257 -11.72 -7.64 1.50
N LEU A 258 -11.61 -8.65 0.64
CA LEU A 258 -12.59 -8.91 -0.42
C LEU A 258 -14.01 -9.19 0.09
N SER A 259 -14.19 -9.55 1.37
CA SER A 259 -15.49 -9.93 1.95
C SER A 259 -16.33 -8.76 2.49
N HIS A 260 -15.85 -7.52 2.39
CA HIS A 260 -16.57 -6.32 2.86
C HIS A 260 -16.35 -5.12 1.93
N LEU A 261 -17.18 -4.09 2.10
CA LEU A 261 -17.02 -2.83 1.37
C LEU A 261 -15.86 -1.99 1.94
N GLY A 262 -15.06 -1.39 1.04
CA GLY A 262 -13.90 -0.56 1.37
C GLY A 262 -12.65 -1.36 1.72
N GLY A 263 -11.50 -0.67 1.81
CA GLY A 263 -10.19 -1.30 1.98
C GLY A 263 -9.95 -1.92 3.35
N PHE A 264 -10.73 -1.58 4.38
CA PHE A 264 -10.64 -2.13 5.73
C PHE A 264 -11.91 -1.85 6.53
N LEU A 265 -12.11 -2.59 7.63
CA LEU A 265 -13.19 -2.34 8.60
C LEU A 265 -12.75 -1.30 9.65
N TYR A 266 -13.64 -0.34 9.98
CA TYR A 266 -13.38 0.76 10.90
C TYR A 266 -14.55 1.01 11.83
#